data_e626fb363725d5bbe25154760257e0cd
#
_entry.id   e626fb363725d5bbe25154760257e0cd
#
_cell.length_a   1.000
_cell.length_b   1.000
_cell.length_c   1.000
_cell.angle_alpha   90.00
_cell.angle_beta   90.00
_cell.angle_gamma   90.00
#
_symmetry.space_group_name_H-M   'P 1'
#
loop_
_entity.id
_entity.type
_entity.pdbx_description
1 polymer ?
#
loop_
_entity_poly.entity_id
_entity_poly.type
_entity_poly.pdbx_seq_one_letter_code
_entity_poly.pdbx_strand_id
1 'polypeptide(L)'
;MMQLVHGGDWAGYRAQYGQDALDFSANVSPLGLPEGVAKAITAALATADRYPDPLCRALRAKLAVHETVPAAHILCGNGAADLIFRLVWAAKPRTALLPACLLYTSPSPRDS
;
A
#
# COMPACT_ATOMS: atom_id res chain seq x y z
N MET A 1 -29.02 -4.00 -1.70
CA MET A 1 -27.88 -3.75 -2.57
C MET A 1 -26.65 -3.72 -1.70
N MET A 2 -25.72 -4.69 -1.83
CA MET A 2 -24.48 -4.70 -1.04
C MET A 2 -23.62 -3.54 -1.51
N GLN A 3 -23.23 -2.67 -0.59
CA GLN A 3 -22.35 -1.55 -0.91
C GLN A 3 -20.93 -2.09 -0.96
N LEU A 4 -20.26 -2.00 -2.10
CA LEU A 4 -18.83 -2.31 -2.23
C LEU A 4 -18.05 -1.28 -1.41
N VAL A 5 -17.22 -1.76 -0.50
CA VAL A 5 -16.55 -0.90 0.51
C VAL A 5 -15.36 -0.16 -0.09
N HIS A 6 -14.71 -0.76 -1.09
CA HIS A 6 -13.51 -0.20 -1.75
C HIS A 6 -13.54 -0.45 -3.24
N GLY A 7 -12.78 0.34 -4.00
CA GLY A 7 -12.39 -0.03 -5.36
C GLY A 7 -11.59 -1.34 -5.35
N GLY A 8 -11.73 -2.16 -6.40
CA GLY A 8 -11.06 -3.45 -6.51
C GLY A 8 -11.67 -4.58 -5.67
N ASP A 9 -12.87 -4.43 -5.15
CA ASP A 9 -13.59 -5.50 -4.43
C ASP A 9 -14.17 -6.53 -5.41
N TRP A 10 -13.29 -7.27 -6.05
CA TRP A 10 -13.65 -8.30 -7.03
C TRP A 10 -14.40 -9.47 -6.40
N ALA A 11 -14.03 -9.84 -5.17
CA ALA A 11 -14.66 -10.94 -4.46
C ALA A 11 -16.13 -10.62 -4.13
N GLY A 12 -16.40 -9.41 -3.64
CA GLY A 12 -17.75 -8.93 -3.37
C GLY A 12 -18.59 -8.83 -4.64
N TYR A 13 -18.01 -8.31 -5.72
CA TYR A 13 -18.69 -8.23 -7.02
C TYR A 13 -19.05 -9.62 -7.55
N ARG A 14 -18.07 -10.56 -7.55
CA ARG A 14 -18.30 -11.96 -8.00
C ARG A 14 -19.35 -12.66 -7.14
N ALA A 15 -19.34 -12.46 -5.82
CA ALA A 15 -20.35 -13.02 -4.93
C ALA A 15 -21.75 -12.51 -5.22
N GLN A 16 -21.87 -11.23 -5.62
CA GLN A 16 -23.16 -10.60 -5.90
C GLN A 16 -23.71 -10.93 -7.30
N TYR A 17 -22.84 -10.97 -8.32
CA TYR A 17 -23.24 -11.05 -9.73
C TYR A 17 -22.85 -12.35 -10.44
N GLY A 18 -22.09 -13.23 -9.78
CA GLY A 18 -21.65 -14.52 -10.32
C GLY A 18 -20.64 -14.47 -11.45
N GLN A 19 -20.05 -13.30 -11.73
CA GLN A 19 -19.10 -13.08 -12.83
C GLN A 19 -18.04 -12.06 -12.43
N ASP A 20 -16.96 -12.01 -13.20
CA ASP A 20 -15.88 -11.03 -13.00
C ASP A 20 -16.30 -9.64 -13.50
N ALA A 21 -15.89 -8.62 -12.75
CA ALA A 21 -16.11 -7.23 -13.14
C ALA A 21 -15.10 -6.79 -14.19
N LEU A 22 -15.52 -5.91 -15.08
CA LEU A 22 -14.60 -5.02 -15.79
C LEU A 22 -14.31 -3.85 -14.84
N ASP A 23 -13.14 -3.88 -14.19
CA ASP A 23 -12.84 -3.01 -13.06
C ASP A 23 -12.15 -1.71 -13.49
N PHE A 24 -12.84 -0.60 -13.30
CA PHE A 24 -12.31 0.76 -13.44
C PHE A 24 -12.19 1.48 -12.08
N SER A 25 -12.42 0.76 -10.98
CA SER A 25 -12.44 1.33 -9.63
C SER A 25 -11.09 1.29 -8.92
N ALA A 26 -10.16 0.48 -9.41
CA ALA A 26 -8.82 0.34 -8.83
C ALA A 26 -7.73 0.77 -9.82
N ASN A 27 -6.73 1.50 -9.32
CA ASN A 27 -5.58 1.92 -10.12
C ASN A 27 -4.53 0.81 -10.18
N VAL A 28 -4.81 -0.25 -10.95
CA VAL A 28 -3.90 -1.39 -11.18
C VAL A 28 -3.42 -1.39 -12.62
N SER A 29 -2.18 -1.84 -12.82
CA SER A 29 -1.62 -1.97 -14.16
C SER A 29 -2.38 -3.05 -14.96
N PRO A 30 -2.90 -2.75 -16.17
CA PRO A 30 -3.53 -3.74 -17.03
C PRO A 30 -2.52 -4.75 -17.59
N LEU A 31 -1.22 -4.47 -17.52
CA LEU A 31 -0.16 -5.36 -17.96
C LEU A 31 0.17 -6.44 -16.93
N GLY A 32 -0.46 -6.40 -15.76
CA GLY A 32 -0.22 -7.34 -14.68
C GLY A 32 1.13 -7.15 -13.97
N LEU A 33 1.60 -8.22 -13.34
CA LEU A 33 2.84 -8.22 -12.57
C LEU A 33 4.05 -8.33 -13.52
N PRO A 34 5.03 -7.41 -13.46
CA PRO A 34 6.25 -7.52 -14.26
C PRO A 34 7.01 -8.83 -13.98
N GLU A 35 7.54 -9.46 -15.03
CA GLU A 35 8.22 -10.76 -14.94
C GLU A 35 9.39 -10.75 -13.94
N GLY A 36 10.18 -9.67 -13.93
CA GLY A 36 11.30 -9.52 -12.98
C GLY A 36 10.84 -9.49 -11.52
N VAL A 37 9.67 -8.89 -11.26
CA VAL A 37 9.07 -8.87 -9.91
C VAL A 37 8.58 -10.26 -9.53
N ALA A 38 7.91 -10.97 -10.44
CA ALA A 38 7.45 -12.35 -10.21
C ALA A 38 8.62 -13.27 -9.86
N LYS A 39 9.72 -13.21 -10.62
CA LYS A 39 10.94 -13.97 -10.36
C LYS A 39 11.55 -13.64 -8.99
N ALA A 40 11.62 -12.35 -8.63
CA ALA A 40 12.16 -11.92 -7.35
C ALA A 40 11.32 -12.42 -6.17
N ILE A 41 9.99 -12.37 -6.27
CA ILE A 41 9.08 -12.91 -5.26
C ILE A 41 9.30 -14.42 -5.09
N THR A 42 9.34 -15.16 -6.19
CA THR A 42 9.56 -16.62 -6.17
C THR A 42 10.90 -16.96 -5.50
N ALA A 43 11.96 -16.25 -5.82
CA ALA A 43 13.26 -16.46 -5.18
C ALA A 43 13.25 -16.13 -3.68
N ALA A 44 12.50 -15.12 -3.26
CA ALA A 44 12.39 -14.73 -1.87
C ALA A 44 11.64 -15.75 -1.00
N LEU A 45 10.80 -16.62 -1.58
CA LEU A 45 10.09 -17.67 -0.84
C LEU A 45 11.03 -18.62 -0.09
N ALA A 46 12.24 -18.82 -0.57
CA ALA A 46 13.24 -19.65 0.12
C ALA A 46 13.66 -19.13 1.51
N THR A 47 13.34 -17.89 1.83
CA THR A 47 13.68 -17.24 3.11
C THR A 47 12.46 -16.64 3.81
N ALA A 48 11.25 -17.00 3.35
CA ALA A 48 10.00 -16.44 3.87
C ALA A 48 9.68 -16.86 5.31
N ASP A 49 10.34 -17.89 5.81
CA ASP A 49 10.30 -18.37 7.20
C ASP A 49 11.10 -17.50 8.18
N ARG A 50 11.87 -16.55 7.68
CA ARG A 50 12.71 -15.67 8.49
C ARG A 50 12.03 -14.34 8.79
N TYR A 51 12.33 -13.77 9.96
CA TYR A 51 11.93 -12.41 10.26
C TYR A 51 12.54 -11.43 9.25
N PRO A 52 11.75 -10.52 8.68
CA PRO A 52 12.28 -9.49 7.79
C PRO A 52 13.15 -8.48 8.55
N ASP A 53 14.02 -7.76 7.82
CA ASP A 53 14.76 -6.64 8.41
C ASP A 53 13.78 -5.52 8.85
N PRO A 54 13.63 -5.26 10.16
CA PRO A 54 12.66 -4.29 10.66
C PRO A 54 12.96 -2.85 10.24
N LEU A 55 14.17 -2.58 9.78
CA LEU A 55 14.59 -1.26 9.30
C LEU A 55 14.63 -1.15 7.77
N CYS A 56 14.26 -2.22 7.05
CA CYS A 56 14.27 -2.27 5.58
C CYS A 56 15.57 -1.74 4.94
N ARG A 57 16.73 -2.05 5.53
CA ARG A 57 18.03 -1.43 5.17
C ARG A 57 18.37 -1.63 3.69
N ALA A 58 18.24 -2.85 3.19
CA ALA A 58 18.55 -3.16 1.79
C ALA A 58 17.61 -2.44 0.81
N LEU A 59 16.30 -2.39 1.12
CA LEU A 59 15.32 -1.67 0.31
C LEU A 59 15.59 -0.17 0.31
N ARG A 60 15.83 0.42 1.49
CA ARG A 60 16.15 1.86 1.63
C ARG A 60 17.42 2.24 0.88
N ALA A 61 18.45 1.40 0.91
CA ALA A 61 19.68 1.65 0.17
C ALA A 61 19.44 1.66 -1.36
N LYS A 62 18.66 0.71 -1.88
CA LYS A 62 18.29 0.68 -3.31
C LYS A 62 17.44 1.88 -3.71
N LEU A 63 16.44 2.23 -2.91
CA LEU A 63 15.60 3.40 -3.17
C LEU A 63 16.40 4.71 -3.11
N ALA A 64 17.35 4.83 -2.18
CA ALA A 64 18.22 6.00 -2.06
C ALA A 64 19.00 6.28 -3.35
N VAL A 65 19.52 5.21 -3.97
CA VAL A 65 20.22 5.31 -5.25
C VAL A 65 19.26 5.66 -6.38
N HIS A 66 18.10 5.01 -6.43
CA HIS A 66 17.11 5.21 -7.48
C HIS A 66 16.52 6.61 -7.47
N GLU A 67 16.12 7.09 -6.29
CA GLU A 67 15.48 8.40 -6.10
C GLU A 67 16.48 9.54 -5.91
N THR A 68 17.78 9.24 -5.83
CA THR A 68 18.84 10.25 -5.59
C THR A 68 18.60 11.04 -4.30
N VAL A 69 18.19 10.34 -3.23
CA VAL A 69 17.97 10.93 -1.90
C VAL A 69 18.71 10.12 -0.83
N PRO A 70 19.13 10.72 0.29
CA PRO A 70 19.77 9.98 1.38
C PRO A 70 18.84 8.89 1.95
N ALA A 71 19.37 7.70 2.23
CA ALA A 71 18.59 6.61 2.83
C ALA A 71 17.94 6.99 4.17
N ALA A 72 18.47 7.97 4.87
CA ALA A 72 17.89 8.51 6.10
C ALA A 72 16.56 9.25 5.86
N HIS A 73 16.29 9.69 4.64
CA HIS A 73 15.05 10.38 4.27
C HIS A 73 13.98 9.42 3.72
N ILE A 74 14.22 8.12 3.77
CA ILE A 74 13.29 7.11 3.27
C ILE A 74 12.69 6.34 4.44
N LEU A 75 11.37 6.34 4.53
CA LEU A 75 10.59 5.52 5.44
C LEU A 75 9.81 4.47 4.64
N CYS A 76 9.95 3.20 5.02
CA CYS A 76 9.18 2.09 4.45
C CYS A 76 8.04 1.73 5.40
N GLY A 77 6.89 1.34 4.81
CA GLY A 77 5.71 0.92 5.58
C GLY A 77 4.79 0.02 4.77
N ASN A 78 3.80 -0.54 5.42
CA ASN A 78 2.81 -1.45 4.83
C ASN A 78 1.67 -0.66 4.18
N GLY A 79 1.96 -0.07 3.02
CA GLY A 79 1.00 0.76 2.29
C GLY A 79 0.90 2.18 2.84
N ALA A 80 0.08 2.99 2.15
CA ALA A 80 -0.08 4.42 2.46
C ALA A 80 -0.69 4.65 3.86
N ALA A 81 -1.62 3.81 4.29
CA ALA A 81 -2.28 3.95 5.59
C ALA A 81 -1.27 3.90 6.74
N ASP A 82 -0.40 2.88 6.78
CA ASP A 82 0.65 2.76 7.80
C ASP A 82 1.57 4.00 7.83
N LEU A 83 1.95 4.50 6.65
CA LEU A 83 2.80 5.69 6.55
C LEU A 83 2.11 6.97 7.01
N ILE A 84 0.81 7.13 6.70
CA ILE A 84 0.01 8.27 7.16
C ILE A 84 -0.08 8.25 8.69
N PHE A 85 -0.40 7.11 9.30
CA PHE A 85 -0.46 6.98 10.75
C PHE A 85 0.87 7.34 11.41
N ARG A 86 1.97 6.77 10.91
CA ARG A 86 3.32 7.05 11.44
C ARG A 86 3.69 8.53 11.32
N LEU A 87 3.36 9.15 10.18
CA LEU A 87 3.62 10.57 9.95
C LEU A 87 2.85 11.44 10.95
N VAL A 88 1.56 11.18 11.12
CA VAL A 88 0.70 11.94 12.05
C VAL A 88 1.19 11.78 13.50
N TRP A 89 1.55 10.56 13.91
CA TRP A 89 2.07 10.31 15.24
C TRP A 89 3.42 11.00 15.51
N ALA A 90 4.30 11.03 14.51
CA ALA A 90 5.59 11.69 14.63
C ALA A 90 5.47 13.22 14.63
N ALA A 91 4.67 13.77 13.72
CA ALA A 91 4.52 15.22 13.55
C ALA A 91 3.59 15.86 14.60
N LYS A 92 2.64 15.11 15.17
CA LYS A 92 1.61 15.57 16.12
C LYS A 92 0.95 16.89 15.72
N PRO A 93 0.42 17.02 14.49
CA PRO A 93 -0.15 18.28 14.01
C PRO A 93 -1.39 18.66 14.82
N ARG A 94 -1.54 19.93 15.13
CA ARG A 94 -2.77 20.45 15.79
C ARG A 94 -3.95 20.52 14.83
N THR A 95 -3.68 20.67 13.55
CA THR A 95 -4.70 20.81 12.50
C THR A 95 -4.23 20.06 11.27
N ALA A 96 -5.13 19.36 10.59
CA ALA A 96 -4.89 18.75 9.30
C ALA A 96 -5.92 19.28 8.29
N LEU A 97 -5.43 19.65 7.10
CA LEU A 97 -6.27 19.97 5.96
C LEU A 97 -6.25 18.79 5.01
N LEU A 98 -7.42 18.24 4.72
CA LEU A 98 -7.58 17.10 3.83
C LEU A 98 -8.42 17.53 2.63
N PRO A 99 -8.04 17.18 1.39
CA PRO A 99 -8.91 17.32 0.23
C PRO A 99 -10.16 16.45 0.41
N ALA A 100 -11.30 16.91 -0.09
CA ALA A 100 -12.50 16.07 -0.14
C ALA A 100 -12.28 14.85 -1.05
N CYS A 101 -12.94 13.74 -0.74
CA CYS A 101 -12.91 12.52 -1.56
C CYS A 101 -11.58 11.74 -1.60
N LEU A 102 -10.81 11.74 -0.53
CA LEU A 102 -9.67 10.85 -0.33
C LEU A 102 -10.01 9.80 0.72
N LEU A 103 -9.62 8.55 0.51
CA LEU A 103 -9.61 7.45 1.50
C LEU A 103 -10.72 7.52 2.58
N TYR A 104 -11.96 7.57 2.16
CA TYR A 104 -13.13 7.72 3.04
C TYR A 104 -13.32 6.62 4.07
N THR A 105 -12.66 5.48 3.87
CA THR A 105 -12.86 4.28 4.70
C THR A 105 -11.70 3.96 5.62
N SER A 106 -10.61 4.74 5.57
CA SER A 106 -9.52 4.55 6.51
C SER A 106 -9.81 5.33 7.79
N PRO A 107 -9.91 4.67 8.96
CA PRO A 107 -10.05 5.39 10.22
C PRO A 107 -8.86 6.35 10.41
N SER A 108 -9.16 7.61 10.67
CA SER A 108 -8.14 8.61 10.97
C SER A 108 -7.67 8.44 12.42
N PRO A 109 -6.37 8.64 12.72
CA PRO A 109 -5.91 8.71 14.12
C PRO A 109 -6.59 9.81 14.95
N ARG A 110 -7.42 10.66 14.33
CA ARG A 110 -8.22 11.68 14.99
C ARG A 110 -9.61 11.20 15.41
N ASP A 111 -10.06 10.06 14.90
CA ASP A 111 -11.40 9.52 15.16
C ASP A 111 -11.40 8.59 16.39
N SER A 112 -10.25 8.47 17.07
CA SER A 112 -10.04 7.67 18.28
C SER A 112 -9.70 8.53 19.49
#